data_e6feaf9266b0b6ca439afa24ecad0cf0
#
_entry.id   e6feaf9266b0b6ca439afa24ecad0cf0
#
_cell.length_a   1.000
_cell.length_b   1.000
_cell.length_c   1.000
_cell.angle_alpha   90.00
_cell.angle_beta   90.00
_cell.angle_gamma   90.00
#
_symmetry.space_group_name_H-M   'P 1'
#
loop_
_entity.id
_entity.type
_entity.pdbx_description
1 polymer ?
#
loop_
_entity_poly.entity_id
_entity_poly.type
_entity_poly.pdbx_seq_one_letter_code
_entity_poly.pdbx_strand_id
1 'polypeptide(L)'
;ENSQGSVESFQKVGFVYKNQEAISHLFRVGTGLDSQILGDFEIIAQIRNSFSQSKSLGLANAFMERLVNAVIQASKKIKTDTEISSGATSVSFAAVQYIFKNVEDIGNKNILLFGTGKIGRNTCENLVKHTKNEHITLINRTKEKAEKLAGKLNLIVKDYSELHLELQKADV
;
A
#
# COMPACT_ATOMS: atom_id res chain seq x y z
N GLU A 1 14.11 -18.08 14.01
CA GLU A 1 15.18 -17.44 14.83
C GLU A 1 14.99 -15.90 14.96
N ASN A 2 14.31 -15.27 14.05
CA ASN A 2 14.09 -13.81 14.05
C ASN A 2 12.78 -13.36 14.72
N SER A 3 11.97 -14.27 15.19
CA SER A 3 10.79 -13.98 15.99
C SER A 3 10.82 -14.77 17.29
N GLN A 4 10.38 -14.17 18.38
CA GLN A 4 10.21 -14.88 19.67
C GLN A 4 8.91 -15.71 19.72
N GLY A 5 8.24 -15.89 18.58
CA GLY A 5 7.00 -16.65 18.47
C GLY A 5 7.24 -18.16 18.36
N SER A 6 6.30 -18.95 18.86
CA SER A 6 6.28 -20.41 18.69
C SER A 6 5.51 -20.82 17.43
N VAL A 7 5.74 -22.07 16.96
CA VAL A 7 4.98 -22.67 15.85
C VAL A 7 3.48 -22.72 16.19
N GLU A 8 3.14 -22.99 17.45
CA GLU A 8 1.75 -23.01 17.93
C GLU A 8 1.09 -21.63 17.85
N SER A 9 1.83 -20.56 18.19
CA SER A 9 1.35 -19.18 18.05
C SER A 9 1.11 -18.84 16.58
N PHE A 10 2.01 -19.27 15.69
CA PHE A 10 1.82 -19.08 14.23
C PHE A 10 0.59 -19.82 13.72
N GLN A 11 0.38 -21.08 14.13
CA GLN A 11 -0.77 -21.87 13.68
C GLN A 11 -2.14 -21.30 14.08
N LYS A 12 -2.18 -20.47 15.14
CA LYS A 12 -3.41 -19.78 15.56
C LYS A 12 -3.80 -18.60 14.67
N VAL A 13 -2.85 -17.99 13.99
CA VAL A 13 -3.03 -16.74 13.23
C VAL A 13 -2.60 -16.83 11.76
N GLY A 14 -1.88 -17.90 11.39
CA GLY A 14 -1.35 -18.12 10.05
C GLY A 14 -2.05 -19.26 9.32
N PHE A 15 -2.00 -19.20 7.99
CA PHE A 15 -2.49 -20.26 7.11
C PHE A 15 -1.31 -20.97 6.46
N VAL A 16 -1.42 -22.31 6.30
CA VAL A 16 -0.43 -23.13 5.60
C VAL A 16 -1.11 -23.90 4.49
N TYR A 17 -0.85 -23.50 3.27
CA TYR A 17 -1.34 -24.21 2.07
C TYR A 17 -0.27 -25.14 1.52
N LYS A 18 -0.69 -26.29 0.97
CA LYS A 18 0.20 -27.29 0.38
C LYS A 18 -0.26 -27.69 -1.01
N ASN A 19 0.69 -28.15 -1.82
CA ASN A 19 0.42 -28.69 -3.15
C ASN A 19 -0.44 -27.75 -4.03
N GLN A 20 -1.53 -28.24 -4.56
CA GLN A 20 -2.44 -27.51 -5.44
C GLN A 20 -3.06 -26.28 -4.78
N GLU A 21 -3.36 -26.35 -3.48
CA GLU A 21 -3.90 -25.20 -2.74
C GLU A 21 -2.89 -24.07 -2.63
N ALA A 22 -1.61 -24.38 -2.39
CA ALA A 22 -0.55 -23.38 -2.36
C ALA A 22 -0.38 -22.68 -3.72
N ILE A 23 -0.45 -23.43 -4.83
CA ILE A 23 -0.40 -22.89 -6.18
C ILE A 23 -1.59 -21.97 -6.42
N SER A 24 -2.81 -22.44 -6.14
CA SER A 24 -4.04 -21.66 -6.30
C SER A 24 -4.01 -20.37 -5.48
N HIS A 25 -3.58 -20.46 -4.23
CA HIS A 25 -3.45 -19.29 -3.35
C HIS A 25 -2.42 -18.28 -3.90
N LEU A 26 -1.26 -18.74 -4.40
CA LEU A 26 -0.26 -17.87 -5.00
C LEU A 26 -0.80 -17.11 -6.22
N PHE A 27 -1.62 -17.77 -7.07
CA PHE A 27 -2.31 -17.09 -8.17
C PHE A 27 -3.29 -16.02 -7.66
N ARG A 28 -4.13 -16.35 -6.68
CA ARG A 28 -5.10 -15.39 -6.10
C ARG A 28 -4.41 -14.18 -5.51
N VAL A 29 -3.35 -14.40 -4.73
CA VAL A 29 -2.54 -13.32 -4.14
C VAL A 29 -1.85 -12.49 -5.22
N GLY A 30 -1.16 -13.14 -6.16
CA GLY A 30 -0.40 -12.46 -7.20
C GLY A 30 -1.25 -11.70 -8.22
N THR A 31 -2.52 -12.05 -8.36
CA THR A 31 -3.49 -11.33 -9.19
C THR A 31 -4.30 -10.28 -8.41
N GLY A 32 -4.06 -10.15 -7.11
CA GLY A 32 -4.78 -9.20 -6.25
C GLY A 32 -6.22 -9.63 -5.91
N LEU A 33 -6.62 -10.86 -6.21
CA LEU A 33 -7.97 -11.36 -5.91
C LEU A 33 -8.17 -11.72 -4.43
N ASP A 34 -7.08 -11.88 -3.69
CA ASP A 34 -7.09 -12.19 -2.24
C ASP A 34 -6.73 -10.96 -1.40
N SER A 35 -6.74 -9.79 -2.00
CA SER A 35 -6.48 -8.51 -1.32
C SER A 35 -7.78 -7.85 -0.85
N GLN A 36 -7.72 -7.13 0.28
CA GLN A 36 -8.80 -6.24 0.71
C GLN A 36 -9.07 -5.12 -0.30
N ILE A 37 -8.04 -4.72 -1.05
CA ILE A 37 -8.15 -3.86 -2.21
C ILE A 37 -8.07 -4.75 -3.44
N LEU A 38 -9.22 -5.10 -3.98
CA LEU A 38 -9.32 -5.99 -5.12
C LEU A 38 -8.50 -5.44 -6.31
N GLY A 39 -7.59 -6.26 -6.84
CA GLY A 39 -6.73 -5.87 -7.95
C GLY A 39 -5.52 -5.02 -7.55
N ASP A 40 -5.05 -5.08 -6.30
CA ASP A 40 -3.80 -4.41 -5.89
C ASP A 40 -2.60 -5.01 -6.63
N PHE A 41 -2.11 -4.28 -7.64
CA PHE A 41 -0.95 -4.69 -8.45
C PHE A 41 0.42 -4.41 -7.81
N GLU A 42 0.47 -3.81 -6.64
CA GLU A 42 1.73 -3.70 -5.90
C GLU A 42 2.20 -5.07 -5.39
N ILE A 43 1.26 -5.98 -5.11
CA ILE A 43 1.53 -7.33 -4.64
C ILE A 43 2.39 -8.12 -5.62
N ILE A 44 2.07 -8.09 -6.92
CA ILE A 44 2.87 -8.82 -7.92
C ILE A 44 4.29 -8.28 -8.05
N ALA A 45 4.49 -6.98 -7.83
CA ALA A 45 5.83 -6.40 -7.80
C ALA A 45 6.63 -6.90 -6.59
N GLN A 46 6.01 -7.03 -5.43
CA GLN A 46 6.62 -7.59 -4.22
C GLN A 46 6.99 -9.07 -4.42
N ILE A 47 6.10 -9.88 -4.99
CA ILE A 47 6.37 -11.29 -5.32
C ILE A 47 7.57 -11.41 -6.27
N ARG A 48 7.62 -10.58 -7.33
CA ARG A 48 8.73 -10.57 -8.26
C ARG A 48 10.06 -10.24 -7.58
N ASN A 49 10.08 -9.21 -6.74
CA ASN A 49 11.29 -8.77 -6.05
C ASN A 49 11.77 -9.84 -5.07
N SER A 50 10.89 -10.43 -4.27
CA SER A 50 11.21 -11.50 -3.34
C SER A 50 11.74 -12.75 -4.07
N PHE A 51 11.11 -13.11 -5.19
CA PHE A 51 11.57 -14.23 -6.01
C PHE A 51 12.93 -13.96 -6.64
N SER A 52 13.18 -12.75 -7.16
CA SER A 52 14.48 -12.36 -7.71
C SER A 52 15.59 -12.48 -6.66
N GLN A 53 15.30 -12.04 -5.43
CA GLN A 53 16.23 -12.20 -4.31
C GLN A 53 16.49 -13.66 -3.96
N SER A 54 15.45 -14.49 -3.88
CA SER A 54 15.55 -15.93 -3.62
C SER A 54 16.38 -16.63 -4.71
N LYS A 55 16.20 -16.23 -5.98
CA LYS A 55 16.96 -16.76 -7.12
C LYS A 55 18.43 -16.39 -7.02
N SER A 56 18.76 -15.15 -6.66
CA SER A 56 20.16 -14.70 -6.51
C SER A 56 20.91 -15.43 -5.39
N LEU A 57 20.16 -15.93 -4.40
CA LEU A 57 20.70 -16.74 -3.29
C LEU A 57 20.74 -18.25 -3.59
N GLY A 58 20.37 -18.69 -4.80
CA GLY A 58 20.32 -20.10 -5.18
C GLY A 58 19.21 -20.91 -4.51
N LEU A 59 18.20 -20.25 -3.93
CA LEU A 59 17.10 -20.87 -3.20
C LEU A 59 15.89 -21.23 -4.09
N ALA A 60 15.88 -20.82 -5.34
CA ALA A 60 14.80 -21.04 -6.28
C ALA A 60 15.16 -22.14 -7.30
N ASN A 61 14.26 -23.06 -7.54
CA ASN A 61 14.37 -24.09 -8.56
C ASN A 61 13.56 -23.75 -9.81
N ALA A 62 13.73 -24.54 -10.88
CA ALA A 62 13.06 -24.33 -12.16
C ALA A 62 11.52 -24.41 -12.09
N PHE A 63 10.98 -25.20 -11.16
CA PHE A 63 9.53 -25.25 -10.92
C PHE A 63 9.03 -23.90 -10.38
N MET A 64 9.68 -23.35 -9.35
CA MET A 64 9.34 -22.07 -8.76
C MET A 64 9.46 -20.94 -9.78
N GLU A 65 10.48 -20.97 -10.63
CA GLU A 65 10.63 -19.98 -11.69
C GLU A 65 9.45 -19.99 -12.69
N ARG A 66 9.07 -21.17 -13.16
CA ARG A 66 7.91 -21.32 -14.04
C ARG A 66 6.62 -20.87 -13.35
N LEU A 67 6.41 -21.25 -12.10
CA LEU A 67 5.23 -20.90 -11.34
C LEU A 67 5.11 -19.38 -11.16
N VAL A 68 6.17 -18.71 -10.70
CA VAL A 68 6.15 -17.25 -10.50
C VAL A 68 5.96 -16.51 -11.84
N ASN A 69 6.60 -16.96 -12.91
CA ASN A 69 6.38 -16.39 -14.24
C ASN A 69 4.93 -16.55 -14.72
N ALA A 70 4.30 -17.70 -14.47
CA ALA A 70 2.89 -17.91 -14.80
C ALA A 70 1.97 -16.97 -14.00
N VAL A 71 2.23 -16.77 -12.71
CA VAL A 71 1.50 -15.80 -11.87
C VAL A 71 1.66 -14.37 -12.39
N ILE A 72 2.88 -13.97 -12.77
CA ILE A 72 3.14 -12.65 -13.37
C ILE A 72 2.35 -12.45 -14.67
N GLN A 73 2.32 -13.47 -15.53
CA GLN A 73 1.54 -13.42 -16.78
C GLN A 73 0.03 -13.34 -16.50
N ALA A 74 -0.49 -14.13 -15.56
CA ALA A 74 -1.89 -14.08 -15.15
C ALA A 74 -2.27 -12.68 -14.61
N SER A 75 -1.42 -12.09 -13.76
CA SER A 75 -1.64 -10.73 -13.24
C SER A 75 -1.70 -9.69 -14.36
N LYS A 76 -0.78 -9.77 -15.34
CA LYS A 76 -0.81 -8.88 -16.51
C LYS A 76 -2.09 -9.06 -17.33
N LYS A 77 -2.48 -10.31 -17.58
CA LYS A 77 -3.68 -10.63 -18.36
C LYS A 77 -4.94 -10.08 -17.69
N ILE A 78 -5.13 -10.32 -16.39
CA ILE A 78 -6.26 -9.77 -15.64
C ILE A 78 -6.29 -8.24 -15.73
N LYS A 79 -5.13 -7.59 -15.58
CA LYS A 79 -5.03 -6.13 -15.70
C LYS A 79 -5.46 -5.62 -17.08
N THR A 80 -5.17 -6.37 -18.15
CA THR A 80 -5.48 -5.96 -19.53
C THR A 80 -6.92 -6.31 -19.92
N ASP A 81 -7.40 -7.48 -19.51
CA ASP A 81 -8.63 -8.07 -20.01
C ASP A 81 -9.85 -7.76 -19.14
N THR A 82 -9.63 -7.16 -17.95
CA THR A 82 -10.71 -6.86 -17.00
C THR A 82 -10.64 -5.43 -16.48
N GLU A 83 -11.77 -4.91 -16.02
CA GLU A 83 -11.86 -3.60 -15.38
C GLU A 83 -11.52 -3.61 -13.88
N ILE A 84 -11.08 -4.75 -13.33
CA ILE A 84 -10.70 -4.87 -11.91
C ILE A 84 -9.65 -3.82 -11.51
N SER A 85 -8.84 -3.38 -12.49
CA SER A 85 -7.81 -2.36 -12.27
C SER A 85 -8.19 -0.95 -12.72
N SER A 86 -9.36 -0.75 -13.30
CA SER A 86 -9.80 0.56 -13.83
C SER A 86 -10.24 1.53 -12.72
N GLY A 87 -10.42 1.04 -11.52
CA GLY A 87 -10.71 1.83 -10.34
C GLY A 87 -9.49 2.04 -9.43
N ALA A 88 -9.74 2.55 -8.29
CA ALA A 88 -8.81 2.86 -7.22
C ALA A 88 -8.06 1.62 -6.68
N THR A 89 -7.03 1.21 -7.35
CA THR A 89 -6.26 0.00 -7.04
C THR A 89 -5.09 0.23 -6.08
N SER A 90 -5.03 1.39 -5.44
CA SER A 90 -4.01 1.66 -4.41
C SER A 90 -4.66 1.96 -3.07
N VAL A 91 -3.99 1.53 -1.99
CA VAL A 91 -4.38 1.85 -0.60
C VAL A 91 -4.60 3.36 -0.42
N SER A 92 -3.73 4.18 -1.02
CA SER A 92 -3.83 5.63 -0.96
C SER A 92 -5.13 6.18 -1.57
N PHE A 93 -5.57 5.64 -2.69
CA PHE A 93 -6.83 6.07 -3.28
C PHE A 93 -8.04 5.53 -2.52
N ALA A 94 -8.00 4.27 -2.08
CA ALA A 94 -9.06 3.70 -1.25
C ALA A 94 -9.25 4.49 0.05
N ALA A 95 -8.15 4.89 0.71
CA ALA A 95 -8.19 5.74 1.90
C ALA A 95 -8.86 7.09 1.61
N VAL A 96 -8.50 7.75 0.52
CA VAL A 96 -9.10 9.02 0.11
C VAL A 96 -10.59 8.86 -0.19
N GLN A 97 -10.99 7.82 -0.91
CA GLN A 97 -12.42 7.52 -1.16
C GLN A 97 -13.19 7.25 0.13
N TYR A 98 -12.57 6.54 1.08
CA TYR A 98 -13.18 6.30 2.39
C TYR A 98 -13.39 7.61 3.16
N ILE A 99 -12.40 8.50 3.15
CA ILE A 99 -12.51 9.84 3.76
C ILE A 99 -13.68 10.61 3.13
N PHE A 100 -13.75 10.68 1.80
CA PHE A 100 -14.85 11.36 1.09
C PHE A 100 -16.23 10.83 1.45
N LYS A 101 -16.34 9.52 1.64
CA LYS A 101 -17.62 8.89 1.94
C LYS A 101 -18.09 9.14 3.38
N ASN A 102 -17.13 9.29 4.32
CA ASN A 102 -17.42 9.25 5.75
C ASN A 102 -17.17 10.58 6.48
N VAL A 103 -16.50 11.54 5.85
CA VAL A 103 -16.19 12.84 6.44
C VAL A 103 -16.92 13.93 5.67
N GLU A 104 -17.88 14.54 6.32
CA GLU A 104 -18.61 15.67 5.77
C GLU A 104 -17.72 16.92 5.73
N ASP A 105 -17.94 17.77 4.73
CA ASP A 105 -17.26 19.05 4.55
C ASP A 105 -15.71 18.95 4.62
N ILE A 106 -15.16 17.94 3.98
CA ILE A 106 -13.72 17.64 4.01
C ILE A 106 -12.85 18.84 3.55
N GLY A 107 -13.40 19.73 2.75
CA GLY A 107 -12.71 20.95 2.27
C GLY A 107 -12.29 21.90 3.39
N ASN A 108 -13.03 21.89 4.51
CA ASN A 108 -12.81 22.77 5.66
C ASN A 108 -12.21 22.03 6.88
N LYS A 109 -11.86 20.76 6.73
CA LYS A 109 -11.29 19.94 7.82
C LYS A 109 -9.78 20.08 7.93
N ASN A 110 -9.27 20.07 9.14
CA ASN A 110 -7.84 19.98 9.40
C ASN A 110 -7.37 18.54 9.17
N ILE A 111 -6.61 18.33 8.12
CA ILE A 111 -6.10 17.01 7.75
C ILE A 111 -4.63 16.91 8.14
N LEU A 112 -4.28 15.91 8.94
CA LEU A 112 -2.90 15.60 9.26
C LEU A 112 -2.44 14.36 8.47
N LEU A 113 -1.45 14.52 7.61
CA LEU A 113 -0.80 13.43 6.92
C LEU A 113 0.58 13.16 7.53
N PHE A 114 0.74 11.99 8.11
CA PHE A 114 1.98 11.56 8.73
C PHE A 114 2.73 10.55 7.85
N GLY A 115 3.91 10.94 7.37
CA GLY A 115 4.77 10.14 6.51
C GLY A 115 4.67 10.48 5.03
N THR A 116 5.84 10.62 4.39
CA THR A 116 6.00 10.96 2.95
C THR A 116 6.57 9.80 2.13
N GLY A 117 6.31 8.57 2.56
CA GLY A 117 6.57 7.38 1.76
C GLY A 117 5.70 7.34 0.51
N LYS A 118 5.80 6.29 -0.30
CA LYS A 118 5.04 6.14 -1.55
C LYS A 118 3.53 6.30 -1.32
N ILE A 119 2.97 5.61 -0.31
CA ILE A 119 1.54 5.69 0.03
C ILE A 119 1.17 7.10 0.49
N GLY A 120 1.89 7.67 1.47
CA GLY A 120 1.60 9.02 1.98
C GLY A 120 1.66 10.09 0.89
N ARG A 121 2.63 10.02 -0.01
CA ARG A 121 2.71 10.94 -1.16
C ARG A 121 1.49 10.82 -2.07
N ASN A 122 1.14 9.61 -2.48
CA ASN A 122 -0.01 9.37 -3.35
C ASN A 122 -1.33 9.78 -2.66
N THR A 123 -1.47 9.54 -1.36
CA THR A 123 -2.63 9.99 -0.57
C THR A 123 -2.72 11.51 -0.56
N CYS A 124 -1.60 12.18 -0.29
CA CYS A 124 -1.51 13.63 -0.29
C CYS A 124 -1.90 14.24 -1.64
N GLU A 125 -1.31 13.74 -2.74
CA GLU A 125 -1.62 14.19 -4.10
C GLU A 125 -3.10 14.00 -4.46
N ASN A 126 -3.68 12.87 -4.07
CA ASN A 126 -5.11 12.61 -4.28
C ASN A 126 -6.01 13.50 -3.42
N LEU A 127 -5.66 13.74 -2.14
CA LEU A 127 -6.42 14.66 -1.28
C LEU A 127 -6.42 16.07 -1.87
N VAL A 128 -5.27 16.63 -2.18
CA VAL A 128 -5.15 17.97 -2.77
C VAL A 128 -5.94 18.08 -4.06
N LYS A 129 -5.82 17.10 -4.95
CA LYS A 129 -6.50 17.07 -6.25
C LYS A 129 -8.02 17.08 -6.14
N HIS A 130 -8.56 16.39 -5.14
CA HIS A 130 -10.00 16.12 -5.07
C HIS A 130 -10.74 16.93 -4.01
N THR A 131 -10.07 17.45 -2.97
CA THR A 131 -10.73 18.19 -1.89
C THR A 131 -10.69 19.70 -2.05
N LYS A 132 -9.70 20.24 -2.77
CA LYS A 132 -9.34 21.67 -2.73
C LYS A 132 -9.10 22.17 -1.29
N ASN A 133 -8.77 21.28 -0.36
CA ASN A 133 -8.54 21.60 1.04
C ASN A 133 -7.18 22.29 1.18
N GLU A 134 -7.15 23.44 1.85
CA GLU A 134 -5.94 24.23 2.12
C GLU A 134 -5.39 23.98 3.53
N HIS A 135 -6.08 23.15 4.36
CA HIS A 135 -5.73 22.84 5.75
C HIS A 135 -5.09 21.46 5.89
N ILE A 136 -4.22 21.09 4.94
CA ILE A 136 -3.48 19.82 4.99
C ILE A 136 -2.10 20.08 5.59
N THR A 137 -1.87 19.52 6.77
CA THR A 137 -0.57 19.54 7.45
C THR A 137 0.18 18.25 7.19
N LEU A 138 1.44 18.38 6.81
CA LEU A 138 2.33 17.29 6.49
C LEU A 138 3.44 17.19 7.52
N ILE A 139 3.59 16.03 8.17
CA ILE A 139 4.68 15.73 9.09
C ILE A 139 5.41 14.48 8.62
N ASN A 140 6.74 14.53 8.66
CA ASN A 140 7.58 13.37 8.36
C ASN A 140 8.82 13.38 9.26
N ARG A 141 9.31 12.21 9.65
CA ARG A 141 10.52 12.08 10.46
C ARG A 141 11.71 12.84 9.87
N THR A 142 11.84 12.85 8.55
CA THR A 142 12.83 13.65 7.80
C THR A 142 12.10 14.83 7.19
N LYS A 143 12.26 16.02 7.80
CA LYS A 143 11.50 17.24 7.46
C LYS A 143 11.69 17.66 6.00
N GLU A 144 12.89 17.57 5.48
CA GLU A 144 13.24 17.94 4.10
C GLU A 144 12.42 17.15 3.05
N LYS A 145 12.04 15.91 3.36
CA LYS A 145 11.17 15.11 2.48
C LYS A 145 9.74 15.64 2.47
N ALA A 146 9.25 16.15 3.60
CA ALA A 146 7.94 16.79 3.69
C ALA A 146 7.95 18.13 2.94
N GLU A 147 8.97 18.96 3.15
CA GLU A 147 9.14 20.25 2.48
C GLU A 147 9.21 20.10 0.96
N LYS A 148 9.94 19.10 0.46
CA LYS A 148 10.02 18.80 -0.97
C LYS A 148 8.67 18.40 -1.58
N LEU A 149 7.84 17.70 -0.84
CA LEU A 149 6.48 17.35 -1.29
C LEU A 149 5.55 18.54 -1.19
N ALA A 150 5.59 19.26 -0.07
CA ALA A 150 4.74 20.41 0.20
C ALA A 150 4.97 21.56 -0.81
N GLY A 151 6.21 21.84 -1.19
CA GLY A 151 6.53 22.86 -2.18
C GLY A 151 5.92 22.62 -3.57
N LYS A 152 5.53 21.38 -3.86
CA LYS A 152 4.81 21.04 -5.10
C LYS A 152 3.29 21.21 -4.99
N LEU A 153 2.75 21.14 -3.79
CA LEU A 153 1.32 21.02 -3.51
C LEU A 153 0.78 22.18 -2.66
N ASN A 154 1.64 23.13 -2.30
CA ASN A 154 1.31 24.27 -1.44
C ASN A 154 0.70 23.86 -0.09
N LEU A 155 1.39 22.99 0.65
CA LEU A 155 0.93 22.43 1.91
C LEU A 155 1.69 22.98 3.11
N ILE A 156 1.08 22.86 4.29
CA ILE A 156 1.70 23.24 5.57
C ILE A 156 2.65 22.12 6.02
N VAL A 157 3.89 22.45 6.35
CA VAL A 157 4.84 21.48 6.93
C VAL A 157 5.11 21.83 8.37
N LYS A 158 5.01 20.81 9.23
CA LYS A 158 5.35 20.92 10.64
C LYS A 158 6.50 19.98 11.01
N ASP A 159 7.21 20.32 12.07
CA ASP A 159 8.29 19.48 12.58
C ASP A 159 7.75 18.22 13.28
N TYR A 160 8.57 17.16 13.30
CA TYR A 160 8.18 15.91 13.96
C TYR A 160 7.88 16.11 15.45
N SER A 161 8.56 17.02 16.12
CA SER A 161 8.30 17.40 17.51
C SER A 161 6.90 17.98 17.77
N GLU A 162 6.27 18.54 16.73
CA GLU A 162 4.91 19.10 16.80
C GLU A 162 3.81 18.05 16.57
N LEU A 163 4.17 16.78 16.27
CA LEU A 163 3.21 15.73 15.92
C LEU A 163 2.07 15.59 16.93
N HIS A 164 2.39 15.59 18.22
CA HIS A 164 1.39 15.43 19.28
C HIS A 164 0.40 16.60 19.33
N LEU A 165 0.88 17.81 19.10
CA LEU A 165 0.05 19.01 19.06
C LEU A 165 -0.86 19.01 17.81
N GLU A 166 -0.33 18.62 16.66
CA GLU A 166 -1.09 18.58 15.41
C GLU A 166 -2.13 17.44 15.39
N LEU A 167 -1.85 16.30 16.07
CA LEU A 167 -2.84 15.24 16.29
C LEU A 167 -4.06 15.70 17.08
N GLN A 168 -3.90 16.64 18.02
CA GLN A 168 -5.02 17.19 18.80
C GLN A 168 -5.89 18.15 17.99
N LYS A 169 -5.36 18.73 16.92
CA LYS A 169 -6.07 19.69 16.07
C LYS A 169 -6.69 19.04 14.83
N ALA A 170 -6.22 17.86 14.47
CA ALA A 170 -6.66 17.18 13.25
C ALA A 170 -8.09 16.62 13.41
N ASP A 171 -8.89 16.83 12.38
CA ASP A 171 -10.19 16.19 12.22
C ASP A 171 -10.03 14.82 11.54
N VAL A 172 -8.96 14.66 10.71
CA VAL A 172 -8.66 13.48 9.91
C VAL A 172 -7.15 13.22 9.90
#